data_06aceb14ab6aec285057a7195f40c463
#
_entry.id   06aceb14ab6aec285057a7195f40c463
#
_cell.length_a   1.000
_cell.length_b   1.000
_cell.length_c   1.000
_cell.angle_alpha   90.00
_cell.angle_beta   90.00
_cell.angle_gamma   90.00
#
_symmetry.space_group_name_H-M   'P 1'
#
loop_
_entity.id
_entity.type
_entity.pdbx_description
1 polymer ?
#
loop_
_entity_poly.entity_id
_entity_poly.type
_entity_poly.pdbx_seq_one_letter_code
_entity_poly.pdbx_strand_id
1 'polypeptide(L)'
;MKTNHINILLLMAVLFGFSACSDDDELNAVSVFEDVTQVEKNEFDNWLEDNYRKVYNIDFKYRYSDKESDLSYHVIPADFEKSKALAILVKHVWLEAYSEAVSTDFMKTYVPRIIQLTGSYKWNGNGSQVLGTAEGGLKVMLYGVNELDIDNPRINTSNPYESHQVKPIDMNYWFFHTMHHEFCHILTQKKEYDPQFRSICAATYHSTDWINMDDKKVAKEGFVTSYASSEYNEDFAEIYATYITNTPEGWQLILNEAGEEGTVILNQKLDLMKEYFRSSWDIDLDHMRDIVLRRSQESVSLDLRTLK
;
A
#
# COMPACT_ATOMS: atom_id res chain seq x y z
N MET A 1 -16.40 -62.86 43.60
CA MET A 1 -15.97 -63.26 42.24
C MET A 1 -16.58 -62.45 41.04
N LYS A 2 -17.31 -61.37 41.27
CA LYS A 2 -17.94 -60.61 40.17
C LYS A 2 -17.12 -59.34 39.73
N THR A 3 -16.16 -58.93 40.50
CA THR A 3 -15.34 -57.70 40.21
C THR A 3 -14.20 -57.94 39.25
N ASN A 4 -13.67 -59.13 39.11
CA ASN A 4 -12.54 -59.43 38.24
C ASN A 4 -12.89 -59.47 36.74
N HIS A 5 -14.13 -59.80 36.40
CA HIS A 5 -14.53 -59.86 34.99
C HIS A 5 -14.79 -58.50 34.36
N ILE A 6 -15.19 -57.50 35.15
CA ILE A 6 -15.41 -56.13 34.70
C ILE A 6 -14.07 -55.45 34.38
N ASN A 7 -13.06 -55.68 35.22
CA ASN A 7 -11.70 -55.12 35.00
C ASN A 7 -11.00 -55.73 33.78
N ILE A 8 -11.24 -57.02 33.51
CA ILE A 8 -10.70 -57.71 32.32
C ILE A 8 -11.36 -57.19 31.04
N LEU A 9 -12.70 -56.95 31.06
CA LEU A 9 -13.44 -56.39 29.93
C LEU A 9 -13.04 -54.94 29.65
N LEU A 10 -12.78 -54.13 30.69
CA LEU A 10 -12.26 -52.74 30.54
C LEU A 10 -10.85 -52.75 29.98
N LEU A 11 -9.98 -53.69 30.41
CA LEU A 11 -8.61 -53.80 29.91
C LEU A 11 -8.58 -54.25 28.43
N MET A 12 -9.49 -55.17 28.02
CA MET A 12 -9.63 -55.56 26.60
C MET A 12 -10.19 -54.43 25.73
N ALA A 13 -11.11 -53.62 26.23
CA ALA A 13 -11.65 -52.47 25.49
C ALA A 13 -10.59 -51.41 25.24
N VAL A 14 -9.64 -51.18 26.18
CA VAL A 14 -8.52 -50.27 26.01
C VAL A 14 -7.49 -50.82 25.01
N LEU A 15 -7.28 -52.12 24.92
CA LEU A 15 -6.33 -52.73 23.99
C LEU A 15 -6.84 -52.73 22.52
N PHE A 16 -8.16 -52.71 22.29
CA PHE A 16 -8.73 -52.62 20.95
C PHE A 16 -8.89 -51.17 20.46
N GLY A 17 -8.72 -50.17 21.32
CA GLY A 17 -8.86 -48.75 20.97
C GLY A 17 -7.63 -48.15 20.27
N PHE A 18 -6.50 -48.83 20.21
CA PHE A 18 -5.26 -48.31 19.60
C PHE A 18 -4.92 -48.90 18.22
N SER A 19 -5.80 -49.73 17.64
CA SER A 19 -5.55 -50.33 16.32
C SER A 19 -6.26 -49.61 15.16
N ALA A 20 -6.77 -48.41 15.35
CA ALA A 20 -7.57 -47.70 14.35
C ALA A 20 -6.86 -46.50 13.75
N CYS A 21 -5.55 -46.55 13.57
CA CYS A 21 -4.81 -45.57 12.75
C CYS A 21 -3.51 -46.21 12.27
N SER A 22 -3.61 -47.13 11.33
CA SER A 22 -2.47 -47.54 10.49
C SER A 22 -2.97 -48.02 9.13
N ASP A 23 -3.84 -47.24 8.48
CA ASP A 23 -3.77 -47.13 7.04
C ASP A 23 -2.78 -45.99 6.74
N ASP A 24 -1.50 -46.33 6.74
CA ASP A 24 -0.55 -45.64 5.92
C ASP A 24 -0.99 -45.93 4.47
N ASP A 25 -1.97 -45.19 3.97
CA ASP A 25 -2.10 -44.99 2.55
C ASP A 25 -0.74 -44.47 2.12
N GLU A 26 0.06 -45.30 1.44
CA GLU A 26 1.28 -44.85 0.79
C GLU A 26 0.90 -43.63 -0.06
N LEU A 27 1.19 -42.46 0.48
CA LEU A 27 0.99 -41.20 -0.25
C LEU A 27 1.70 -41.40 -1.58
N ASN A 28 0.92 -41.48 -2.64
CA ASN A 28 1.43 -41.63 -3.97
C ASN A 28 2.44 -40.48 -4.16
N ALA A 29 3.71 -40.80 -4.28
CA ALA A 29 4.78 -39.81 -4.38
C ALA A 29 4.65 -38.93 -5.64
N VAL A 30 3.72 -39.29 -6.53
CA VAL A 30 3.35 -38.49 -7.70
C VAL A 30 2.28 -37.48 -7.28
N SER A 31 2.65 -36.20 -7.23
CA SER A 31 1.71 -35.10 -7.03
C SER A 31 0.56 -35.21 -8.02
N VAL A 32 -0.69 -35.19 -7.54
CA VAL A 32 -1.89 -35.10 -8.41
C VAL A 32 -2.02 -33.70 -9.05
N PHE A 33 -1.24 -32.74 -8.59
CA PHE A 33 -1.09 -31.45 -9.27
C PHE A 33 -0.03 -31.63 -10.35
N GLU A 34 -0.42 -31.35 -11.60
CA GLU A 34 0.57 -31.22 -12.67
C GLU A 34 1.67 -30.28 -12.20
N ASP A 35 2.93 -30.64 -12.41
CA ASP A 35 4.04 -29.73 -12.22
C ASP A 35 3.65 -28.44 -12.92
N VAL A 36 3.41 -27.39 -12.12
CA VAL A 36 3.14 -26.06 -12.68
C VAL A 36 4.36 -25.77 -13.53
N THR A 37 4.20 -25.89 -14.85
CA THR A 37 5.25 -25.57 -15.80
C THR A 37 5.78 -24.23 -15.39
N GLN A 38 7.04 -24.19 -14.93
CA GLN A 38 7.65 -22.94 -14.49
C GLN A 38 7.52 -22.01 -15.68
N VAL A 39 6.72 -20.94 -15.53
CA VAL A 39 6.59 -19.93 -16.57
C VAL A 39 8.00 -19.44 -16.86
N GLU A 40 8.43 -19.61 -18.12
CA GLU A 40 9.76 -19.19 -18.54
C GLU A 40 9.97 -17.73 -18.17
N LYS A 41 11.00 -17.45 -17.37
CA LYS A 41 11.30 -16.09 -16.93
C LYS A 41 11.78 -15.27 -18.12
N ASN A 42 11.14 -14.13 -18.31
CA ASN A 42 11.60 -13.13 -19.27
C ASN A 42 12.62 -12.15 -18.61
N GLU A 43 13.11 -11.19 -19.38
CA GLU A 43 14.08 -10.19 -18.91
C GLU A 43 13.51 -9.38 -17.72
N PHE A 44 12.23 -9.00 -17.77
CA PHE A 44 11.59 -8.25 -16.68
C PHE A 44 11.46 -9.08 -15.40
N ASP A 45 11.15 -10.39 -15.50
CA ASP A 45 11.12 -11.27 -14.32
C ASP A 45 12.50 -11.35 -13.65
N ASN A 46 13.57 -11.40 -14.43
CA ASN A 46 14.94 -11.41 -13.91
C ASN A 46 15.30 -10.06 -13.26
N TRP A 47 14.92 -8.96 -13.89
CA TRP A 47 15.13 -7.63 -13.33
C TRP A 47 14.35 -7.43 -12.01
N LEU A 48 13.10 -7.92 -11.91
CA LEU A 48 12.32 -7.91 -10.68
C LEU A 48 12.95 -8.77 -9.58
N GLU A 49 13.50 -9.92 -9.95
CA GLU A 49 14.27 -10.76 -9.01
C GLU A 49 15.44 -9.99 -8.39
N ASP A 50 16.20 -9.27 -9.23
CA ASP A 50 17.42 -8.58 -8.81
C ASP A 50 17.12 -7.25 -8.08
N ASN A 51 16.08 -6.52 -8.48
CA ASN A 51 15.81 -5.19 -7.95
C ASN A 51 14.73 -5.13 -6.86
N TYR A 52 13.84 -6.12 -6.79
CA TYR A 52 12.75 -6.16 -5.82
C TYR A 52 12.90 -7.30 -4.82
N ARG A 53 13.03 -8.55 -5.31
CA ARG A 53 13.02 -9.72 -4.45
C ARG A 53 14.30 -9.83 -3.61
N LYS A 54 15.47 -9.77 -4.24
CA LYS A 54 16.76 -9.89 -3.53
C LYS A 54 17.02 -8.70 -2.59
N VAL A 55 16.68 -7.49 -3.03
CA VAL A 55 16.99 -6.27 -2.29
C VAL A 55 15.98 -6.04 -1.18
N TYR A 56 14.67 -6.11 -1.48
CA TYR A 56 13.58 -5.69 -0.58
C TYR A 56 12.70 -6.85 -0.09
N ASN A 57 12.88 -8.05 -0.61
CA ASN A 57 12.03 -9.22 -0.34
C ASN A 57 10.57 -8.97 -0.78
N ILE A 58 10.39 -8.30 -1.92
CA ILE A 58 9.08 -8.01 -2.54
C ILE A 58 8.88 -8.93 -3.74
N ASP A 59 7.73 -9.58 -3.80
CA ASP A 59 7.22 -10.25 -5.00
C ASP A 59 6.35 -9.26 -5.79
N PHE A 60 6.92 -8.68 -6.86
CA PHE A 60 6.24 -7.74 -7.72
C PHE A 60 5.51 -8.49 -8.82
N LYS A 61 4.17 -8.52 -8.74
CA LYS A 61 3.29 -9.28 -9.62
C LYS A 61 2.62 -8.39 -10.64
N TYR A 62 3.09 -8.43 -11.86
CA TYR A 62 2.50 -7.70 -12.97
C TYR A 62 1.55 -8.56 -13.82
N ARG A 63 1.72 -9.89 -13.81
CA ARG A 63 0.78 -10.80 -14.44
C ARG A 63 -0.49 -10.92 -13.62
N TYR A 64 -1.63 -10.83 -14.30
CA TYR A 64 -2.91 -11.00 -13.63
C TYR A 64 -3.04 -12.41 -13.02
N SER A 65 -3.57 -12.46 -11.81
CA SER A 65 -3.87 -13.71 -11.12
C SER A 65 -5.20 -13.58 -10.38
N ASP A 66 -6.15 -14.44 -10.68
CA ASP A 66 -7.45 -14.48 -10.01
C ASP A 66 -7.31 -14.68 -8.49
N LYS A 67 -6.29 -15.44 -8.07
CA LYS A 67 -6.02 -15.72 -6.66
C LYS A 67 -5.58 -14.49 -5.86
N GLU A 68 -5.03 -13.48 -6.54
CA GLU A 68 -4.56 -12.24 -5.93
C GLU A 68 -5.57 -11.10 -6.08
N SER A 69 -6.65 -11.31 -6.84
CA SER A 69 -7.66 -10.29 -7.12
C SER A 69 -8.92 -10.54 -6.32
N ASP A 70 -9.58 -9.46 -5.90
CA ASP A 70 -10.88 -9.52 -5.27
C ASP A 70 -11.93 -9.85 -6.35
N LEU A 71 -12.51 -11.04 -6.28
CA LEU A 71 -13.50 -11.54 -7.24
C LEU A 71 -14.81 -10.74 -7.29
N SER A 72 -15.04 -9.85 -6.33
CA SER A 72 -16.18 -8.92 -6.33
C SER A 72 -16.07 -7.83 -7.39
N TYR A 73 -14.88 -7.67 -8.00
CA TYR A 73 -14.60 -6.62 -8.96
C TYR A 73 -14.09 -7.20 -10.28
N HIS A 74 -14.51 -6.57 -11.38
CA HIS A 74 -14.00 -6.89 -12.71
C HIS A 74 -12.85 -5.95 -13.06
N VAL A 75 -11.62 -6.47 -12.99
CA VAL A 75 -10.42 -5.75 -13.37
C VAL A 75 -9.75 -6.45 -14.57
N ILE A 76 -8.99 -5.70 -15.36
CA ILE A 76 -8.24 -6.23 -16.50
C ILE A 76 -6.75 -6.32 -16.19
N PRO A 77 -6.00 -7.18 -16.88
CA PRO A 77 -4.54 -7.27 -16.74
C PRO A 77 -3.85 -5.93 -17.02
N ALA A 78 -2.76 -5.69 -16.29
CA ALA A 78 -1.87 -4.57 -16.57
C ALA A 78 -1.09 -4.81 -17.87
N ASP A 79 -0.92 -3.77 -18.68
CA ASP A 79 -0.07 -3.75 -19.85
C ASP A 79 1.40 -4.01 -19.46
N PHE A 80 2.11 -4.79 -20.28
CA PHE A 80 3.48 -5.21 -19.95
C PHE A 80 4.46 -4.04 -19.88
N GLU A 81 4.46 -3.15 -20.88
CA GLU A 81 5.38 -2.02 -20.94
C GLU A 81 5.08 -1.00 -19.84
N LYS A 82 3.79 -0.77 -19.55
CA LYS A 82 3.36 0.11 -18.46
C LYS A 82 3.67 -0.48 -17.09
N SER A 83 3.57 -1.80 -16.93
CA SER A 83 4.00 -2.49 -15.69
C SER A 83 5.50 -2.35 -15.45
N LYS A 84 6.31 -2.47 -16.50
CA LYS A 84 7.75 -2.27 -16.44
C LYS A 84 8.10 -0.82 -16.04
N ALA A 85 7.48 0.15 -16.71
CA ALA A 85 7.66 1.56 -16.41
C ALA A 85 7.26 1.89 -14.96
N LEU A 86 6.11 1.40 -14.49
CA LEU A 86 5.68 1.62 -13.11
C LEU A 86 6.62 0.97 -12.10
N ALA A 87 7.16 -0.22 -12.39
CA ALA A 87 8.15 -0.85 -11.50
C ALA A 87 9.42 0.01 -11.38
N ILE A 88 9.92 0.58 -12.47
CA ILE A 88 11.07 1.50 -12.43
C ILE A 88 10.76 2.72 -11.55
N LEU A 89 9.57 3.31 -11.74
CA LEU A 89 9.13 4.51 -11.01
C LEU A 89 8.91 4.24 -9.51
N VAL A 90 8.22 3.17 -9.16
CA VAL A 90 7.97 2.77 -7.76
C VAL A 90 9.27 2.48 -7.04
N LYS A 91 10.22 1.79 -7.69
CA LYS A 91 11.55 1.57 -7.12
C LYS A 91 12.23 2.90 -6.83
N HIS A 92 12.29 3.82 -7.81
CA HIS A 92 13.02 5.07 -7.69
C HIS A 92 12.39 6.03 -6.67
N VAL A 93 11.08 6.30 -6.77
CA VAL A 93 10.42 7.34 -5.96
C VAL A 93 10.05 6.85 -4.57
N TRP A 94 9.79 5.57 -4.40
CA TRP A 94 9.33 5.02 -3.13
C TRP A 94 10.38 4.17 -2.41
N LEU A 95 10.81 3.04 -2.97
CA LEU A 95 11.72 2.10 -2.27
C LEU A 95 13.08 2.73 -1.97
N GLU A 96 13.67 3.37 -2.96
CA GLU A 96 14.97 4.01 -2.81
C GLU A 96 14.91 5.30 -1.98
N ALA A 97 13.75 6.00 -1.95
CA ALA A 97 13.59 7.17 -1.09
C ALA A 97 13.72 6.82 0.39
N TYR A 98 13.04 5.76 0.86
CA TYR A 98 13.19 5.31 2.24
C TYR A 98 14.53 4.63 2.49
N SER A 99 15.11 3.95 1.48
CA SER A 99 16.45 3.38 1.63
C SER A 99 17.50 4.47 1.84
N GLU A 100 17.32 5.63 1.22
CA GLU A 100 18.17 6.81 1.40
C GLU A 100 17.91 7.51 2.73
N ALA A 101 16.64 7.73 3.07
CA ALA A 101 16.24 8.44 4.30
C ALA A 101 16.56 7.65 5.57
N VAL A 102 16.44 6.34 5.53
CA VAL A 102 16.59 5.45 6.70
C VAL A 102 17.62 4.37 6.42
N SER A 103 17.21 3.32 5.69
CA SER A 103 18.09 2.24 5.22
C SER A 103 17.33 1.24 4.34
N THR A 104 18.09 0.47 3.55
CA THR A 104 17.54 -0.68 2.81
C THR A 104 17.00 -1.77 3.74
N ASP A 105 17.62 -1.99 4.90
CA ASP A 105 17.18 -2.97 5.89
C ASP A 105 15.84 -2.57 6.52
N PHE A 106 15.59 -1.27 6.72
CA PHE A 106 14.30 -0.77 7.13
C PHE A 106 13.22 -1.16 6.11
N MET A 107 13.44 -0.88 4.84
CA MET A 107 12.51 -1.26 3.78
C MET A 107 12.32 -2.78 3.70
N LYS A 108 13.40 -3.55 3.73
CA LYS A 108 13.35 -5.02 3.72
C LYS A 108 12.53 -5.59 4.90
N THR A 109 12.51 -4.89 6.02
CA THR A 109 11.78 -5.32 7.22
C THR A 109 10.29 -4.99 7.15
N TYR A 110 9.94 -3.78 6.73
CA TYR A 110 8.59 -3.22 6.89
C TYR A 110 7.78 -3.12 5.61
N VAL A 111 8.40 -3.16 4.43
CA VAL A 111 7.71 -3.08 3.15
C VAL A 111 6.74 -4.25 2.95
N PRO A 112 5.63 -4.08 2.20
CA PRO A 112 4.74 -5.18 1.84
C PRO A 112 5.51 -6.26 1.06
N ARG A 113 5.10 -7.52 1.25
CA ARG A 113 5.76 -8.67 0.59
C ARG A 113 5.31 -8.86 -0.85
N ILE A 114 4.16 -8.31 -1.19
CA ILE A 114 3.57 -8.42 -2.52
C ILE A 114 3.14 -7.02 -2.98
N ILE A 115 3.51 -6.68 -4.20
CA ILE A 115 2.91 -5.58 -4.97
C ILE A 115 2.25 -6.22 -6.18
N GLN A 116 0.93 -6.07 -6.31
CA GLN A 116 0.16 -6.61 -7.43
C GLN A 116 -0.41 -5.48 -8.27
N LEU A 117 -0.26 -5.59 -9.59
CA LEU A 117 -0.76 -4.61 -10.54
C LEU A 117 -2.06 -5.08 -11.19
N THR A 118 -2.96 -4.13 -11.47
CA THR A 118 -4.10 -4.30 -12.36
C THR A 118 -4.16 -3.18 -13.38
N GLY A 119 -4.64 -3.49 -14.59
CA GLY A 119 -4.69 -2.52 -15.67
C GLY A 119 -5.80 -1.50 -15.54
N SER A 120 -6.96 -1.91 -15.03
CA SER A 120 -8.11 -1.02 -14.81
C SER A 120 -8.22 -0.54 -13.38
N TYR A 121 -9.04 0.49 -13.18
CA TYR A 121 -9.46 0.92 -11.85
C TYR A 121 -10.40 -0.11 -11.21
N LYS A 122 -10.42 -0.09 -9.88
CA LYS A 122 -11.43 -0.72 -9.04
C LYS A 122 -12.45 0.35 -8.65
N TRP A 123 -13.74 0.07 -8.83
CA TRP A 123 -14.82 0.98 -8.50
C TRP A 123 -15.65 0.44 -7.36
N ASN A 124 -15.83 1.23 -6.32
CA ASN A 124 -16.75 0.91 -5.22
C ASN A 124 -18.21 1.11 -5.65
N GLY A 125 -19.13 0.47 -4.95
CA GLY A 125 -20.58 0.60 -5.22
C GLY A 125 -21.14 2.01 -5.05
N ASN A 126 -20.43 2.91 -4.36
CA ASN A 126 -20.74 4.31 -4.19
C ASN A 126 -20.19 5.21 -5.31
N GLY A 127 -19.49 4.64 -6.29
CA GLY A 127 -18.90 5.36 -7.43
C GLY A 127 -17.52 5.93 -7.18
N SER A 128 -16.89 5.70 -6.02
CA SER A 128 -15.51 6.09 -5.80
C SER A 128 -14.52 5.13 -6.47
N GLN A 129 -13.39 5.67 -6.94
CA GLN A 129 -12.27 4.89 -7.44
C GLN A 129 -11.34 4.48 -6.30
N VAL A 130 -10.88 3.25 -6.33
CA VAL A 130 -9.81 2.78 -5.46
C VAL A 130 -8.50 2.85 -6.23
N LEU A 131 -7.52 3.59 -5.72
CA LEU A 131 -6.21 3.79 -6.34
C LEU A 131 -5.24 2.69 -5.93
N GLY A 132 -5.29 2.30 -4.66
CA GLY A 132 -4.52 1.22 -4.06
C GLY A 132 -5.25 0.63 -2.85
N THR A 133 -4.75 -0.45 -2.34
CA THR A 133 -5.19 -1.06 -1.07
C THR A 133 -4.01 -1.76 -0.42
N ALA A 134 -3.86 -1.61 0.91
CA ALA A 134 -2.95 -2.44 1.69
C ALA A 134 -3.73 -3.55 2.40
N GLU A 135 -3.53 -4.79 1.97
CA GLU A 135 -4.20 -5.95 2.55
C GLU A 135 -3.35 -6.55 3.67
N GLY A 136 -3.78 -6.37 4.91
CA GLY A 136 -3.14 -6.95 6.11
C GLY A 136 -1.67 -6.55 6.29
N GLY A 137 -1.24 -5.42 5.72
CA GLY A 137 0.15 -4.98 5.78
C GLY A 137 1.15 -5.84 4.98
N LEU A 138 0.65 -6.81 4.22
CA LEU A 138 1.48 -7.77 3.47
C LEU A 138 1.43 -7.59 1.96
N LYS A 139 0.31 -7.10 1.43
CA LYS A 139 0.10 -6.92 -0.01
C LYS A 139 -0.44 -5.54 -0.31
N VAL A 140 0.13 -4.88 -1.31
CA VAL A 140 -0.39 -3.65 -1.91
C VAL A 140 -0.86 -3.95 -3.32
N MET A 141 -2.09 -3.53 -3.63
CA MET A 141 -2.66 -3.55 -4.97
C MET A 141 -2.55 -2.15 -5.58
N LEU A 142 -2.10 -2.04 -6.82
CA LEU A 142 -2.10 -0.80 -7.60
C LEU A 142 -3.03 -0.96 -8.80
N TYR A 143 -3.99 -0.06 -8.90
CA TYR A 143 -5.04 -0.08 -9.92
C TYR A 143 -4.77 0.97 -11.00
N GLY A 144 -5.36 0.76 -12.20
CA GLY A 144 -5.33 1.75 -13.25
C GLY A 144 -4.01 1.89 -14.01
N VAL A 145 -3.13 0.87 -13.97
CA VAL A 145 -1.79 0.92 -14.59
C VAL A 145 -1.86 1.21 -16.09
N ASN A 146 -2.93 0.80 -16.78
CA ASN A 146 -3.09 1.03 -18.21
C ASN A 146 -3.36 2.50 -18.58
N GLU A 147 -3.58 3.36 -17.60
CA GLU A 147 -3.74 4.80 -17.81
C GLU A 147 -2.41 5.57 -17.84
N LEU A 148 -1.30 4.91 -17.44
CA LEU A 148 0.04 5.49 -17.48
C LEU A 148 0.42 5.92 -18.90
N ASP A 149 0.91 7.14 -19.07
CA ASP A 149 1.58 7.61 -20.28
C ASP A 149 3.11 7.52 -20.08
N ILE A 150 3.74 6.56 -20.74
CA ILE A 150 5.19 6.32 -20.60
C ILE A 150 6.01 7.41 -21.31
N ASP A 151 5.47 7.98 -22.39
CA ASP A 151 6.17 8.93 -23.22
C ASP A 151 6.10 10.35 -22.67
N ASN A 152 5.03 10.66 -21.90
CA ASN A 152 4.80 11.97 -21.32
C ASN A 152 4.35 11.82 -19.84
N PRO A 153 5.20 11.30 -18.94
CA PRO A 153 4.82 11.12 -17.55
C PRO A 153 4.57 12.47 -16.88
N ARG A 154 3.34 12.68 -16.40
CA ARG A 154 2.99 13.89 -15.66
C ARG A 154 3.13 13.62 -14.16
N ILE A 155 3.82 14.51 -13.45
CA ILE A 155 4.01 14.45 -12.01
C ILE A 155 3.77 15.84 -11.45
N ASN A 156 2.64 16.03 -10.78
CA ASN A 156 2.29 17.31 -10.14
C ASN A 156 2.53 17.21 -8.63
N THR A 157 3.47 17.98 -8.16
CA THR A 157 3.81 18.07 -6.72
C THR A 157 3.53 19.46 -6.14
N SER A 158 3.05 20.42 -6.95
CA SER A 158 2.93 21.82 -6.55
C SER A 158 1.49 22.30 -6.37
N ASN A 159 0.50 21.61 -6.95
CA ASN A 159 -0.90 22.01 -6.85
C ASN A 159 -1.82 20.82 -6.51
N PRO A 160 -2.11 20.57 -5.22
CA PRO A 160 -2.94 19.46 -4.79
C PRO A 160 -4.41 19.55 -5.28
N TYR A 161 -4.83 20.71 -5.74
CA TYR A 161 -6.21 20.95 -6.23
C TYR A 161 -6.33 20.89 -7.76
N GLU A 162 -5.25 20.56 -8.46
CA GLU A 162 -5.34 20.35 -9.91
C GLU A 162 -6.09 19.05 -10.21
N SER A 163 -6.92 19.05 -11.25
CA SER A 163 -7.68 17.87 -11.65
C SER A 163 -6.76 16.69 -12.00
N HIS A 164 -6.90 15.60 -11.28
CA HIS A 164 -6.14 14.35 -11.48
C HIS A 164 -6.68 13.52 -12.66
N GLN A 165 -7.86 13.85 -13.17
CA GLN A 165 -8.56 13.16 -14.27
C GLN A 165 -8.07 13.61 -15.67
N VAL A 166 -7.31 14.70 -15.74
CA VAL A 166 -6.77 15.22 -17.02
C VAL A 166 -5.65 14.32 -17.50
N LYS A 167 -5.69 13.94 -18.79
CA LYS A 167 -4.64 13.13 -19.43
C LYS A 167 -3.46 14.01 -19.88
N PRO A 168 -2.21 13.56 -19.70
CA PRO A 168 -1.80 12.35 -19.00
C PRO A 168 -2.17 12.37 -17.52
N ILE A 169 -2.48 11.20 -16.93
CA ILE A 169 -2.79 11.13 -15.51
C ILE A 169 -1.61 11.58 -14.66
N ASP A 170 -1.92 12.16 -13.50
CA ASP A 170 -0.90 12.59 -12.56
C ASP A 170 -0.34 11.40 -11.77
N MET A 171 0.93 11.04 -12.06
CA MET A 171 1.61 9.93 -11.41
C MET A 171 1.77 10.13 -9.90
N ASN A 172 1.90 11.40 -9.46
CA ASN A 172 2.01 11.70 -8.04
C ASN A 172 0.73 11.26 -7.32
N TYR A 173 -0.42 11.69 -7.80
CA TYR A 173 -1.70 11.34 -7.21
C TYR A 173 -2.02 9.85 -7.31
N TRP A 174 -1.90 9.25 -8.52
CA TRP A 174 -2.37 7.89 -8.79
C TRP A 174 -1.48 6.80 -8.21
N PHE A 175 -0.16 7.05 -8.04
CA PHE A 175 0.77 6.01 -7.62
C PHE A 175 1.66 6.42 -6.46
N PHE A 176 2.34 7.57 -6.51
CA PHE A 176 3.32 7.91 -5.48
C PHE A 176 2.66 8.21 -4.15
N HIS A 177 1.66 9.09 -4.15
CA HIS A 177 0.85 9.38 -2.97
C HIS A 177 0.25 8.10 -2.41
N THR A 178 -0.38 7.27 -3.25
CA THR A 178 -0.98 5.99 -2.85
C THR A 178 0.03 5.07 -2.18
N MET A 179 1.24 4.89 -2.76
CA MET A 179 2.27 4.04 -2.15
C MET A 179 2.72 4.54 -0.78
N HIS A 180 2.86 5.85 -0.60
CA HIS A 180 3.22 6.44 0.68
C HIS A 180 2.07 6.33 1.69
N HIS A 181 0.83 6.54 1.28
CA HIS A 181 -0.37 6.37 2.08
C HIS A 181 -0.50 4.95 2.64
N GLU A 182 -0.44 3.94 1.76
CA GLU A 182 -0.53 2.54 2.15
C GLU A 182 0.64 2.12 3.07
N PHE A 183 1.83 2.64 2.82
CA PHE A 183 2.97 2.37 3.68
C PHE A 183 2.83 3.01 5.07
N CYS A 184 2.21 4.19 5.16
CA CYS A 184 1.86 4.79 6.44
C CYS A 184 0.95 3.86 7.26
N HIS A 185 -0.08 3.27 6.65
CA HIS A 185 -0.92 2.28 7.32
C HIS A 185 -0.12 1.06 7.82
N ILE A 186 0.82 0.57 7.02
CA ILE A 186 1.69 -0.54 7.44
C ILE A 186 2.53 -0.16 8.66
N LEU A 187 3.09 1.03 8.69
CA LEU A 187 3.91 1.51 9.80
C LEU A 187 3.07 1.74 11.07
N THR A 188 1.90 2.35 10.95
CA THR A 188 1.01 2.63 12.10
C THR A 188 0.41 1.35 12.71
N GLN A 189 0.20 0.30 11.91
CA GLN A 189 -0.17 -1.03 12.41
C GLN A 189 0.93 -1.73 13.21
N LYS A 190 2.20 -1.36 13.01
CA LYS A 190 3.34 -1.92 13.76
C LYS A 190 3.65 -1.15 15.04
N LYS A 191 3.50 0.17 15.01
CA LYS A 191 3.65 1.07 16.14
C LYS A 191 2.54 2.11 16.08
N GLU A 192 1.66 2.14 17.07
CA GLU A 192 0.56 3.10 17.11
C GLU A 192 1.08 4.53 17.29
N TYR A 193 0.39 5.49 16.67
CA TYR A 193 0.61 6.92 16.89
C TYR A 193 -0.17 7.43 18.11
N ASP A 194 0.15 8.64 18.56
CA ASP A 194 -0.47 9.24 19.74
C ASP A 194 -2.00 9.33 19.57
N PRO A 195 -2.80 8.77 20.54
CA PRO A 195 -4.25 8.86 20.52
C PRO A 195 -4.81 10.29 20.49
N GLN A 196 -4.00 11.29 20.88
CA GLN A 196 -4.39 12.70 20.80
C GLN A 196 -4.78 13.09 19.36
N PHE A 197 -4.10 12.55 18.34
CA PHE A 197 -4.45 12.80 16.94
C PHE A 197 -5.92 12.47 16.64
N ARG A 198 -6.40 11.32 17.12
CA ARG A 198 -7.79 10.88 16.91
C ARG A 198 -8.81 11.81 17.55
N SER A 199 -8.42 12.53 18.58
CA SER A 199 -9.30 13.42 19.36
C SER A 199 -9.49 14.78 18.70
N ILE A 200 -8.56 15.22 17.84
CA ILE A 200 -8.57 16.56 17.26
C ILE A 200 -9.84 16.80 16.44
N CYS A 201 -10.19 15.87 15.57
CA CYS A 201 -11.35 15.96 14.67
C CYS A 201 -12.46 14.94 14.97
N ALA A 202 -12.50 14.36 16.17
CA ALA A 202 -13.41 13.27 16.52
C ALA A 202 -14.90 13.53 16.23
N ALA A 203 -15.32 14.80 16.29
CA ALA A 203 -16.71 15.21 16.03
C ALA A 203 -17.00 15.65 14.59
N THR A 204 -15.98 15.76 13.73
CA THR A 204 -16.11 16.36 12.38
C THR A 204 -15.81 15.37 11.26
N TYR A 205 -15.51 14.10 11.55
CA TYR A 205 -15.37 13.08 10.50
C TYR A 205 -16.69 12.84 9.78
N HIS A 206 -16.66 12.86 8.44
CA HIS A 206 -17.82 12.69 7.56
C HIS A 206 -18.20 11.22 7.31
N SER A 207 -17.37 10.27 7.75
CA SER A 207 -17.60 8.83 7.57
C SER A 207 -17.88 8.48 6.09
N THR A 208 -19.01 7.86 5.78
CA THR A 208 -19.35 7.47 4.40
C THR A 208 -19.73 8.64 3.48
N ASP A 209 -20.00 9.82 4.04
CA ASP A 209 -20.39 11.01 3.27
C ASP A 209 -19.20 11.78 2.70
N TRP A 210 -17.96 11.39 3.02
CA TRP A 210 -16.74 12.01 2.50
C TRP A 210 -16.72 12.13 0.97
N ILE A 211 -17.35 11.18 0.26
CA ILE A 211 -17.40 11.15 -1.20
C ILE A 211 -18.17 12.35 -1.82
N ASN A 212 -19.05 12.97 -1.02
CA ASN A 212 -19.82 14.15 -1.42
C ASN A 212 -19.14 15.46 -0.99
N MET A 213 -17.99 15.35 -0.32
CA MET A 213 -17.27 16.50 0.17
C MET A 213 -16.32 17.05 -0.90
N ASP A 214 -15.98 18.31 -0.76
CA ASP A 214 -15.00 19.00 -1.59
C ASP A 214 -13.73 19.26 -0.77
N ASP A 215 -12.56 18.98 -1.35
CA ASP A 215 -11.28 19.06 -0.64
C ASP A 215 -11.01 20.45 -0.04
N LYS A 216 -11.39 21.53 -0.74
CA LYS A 216 -11.21 22.89 -0.22
C LYS A 216 -12.18 23.22 0.93
N LYS A 217 -13.34 22.57 0.97
CA LYS A 217 -14.29 22.75 2.09
C LYS A 217 -13.80 22.02 3.33
N VAL A 218 -13.39 20.78 3.19
CA VAL A 218 -12.90 20.00 4.35
C VAL A 218 -11.55 20.52 4.86
N ALA A 219 -10.79 21.24 4.05
CA ALA A 219 -9.57 21.91 4.51
C ALA A 219 -9.85 22.88 5.66
N LYS A 220 -11.00 23.59 5.63
CA LYS A 220 -11.45 24.49 6.72
C LYS A 220 -11.76 23.75 8.02
N GLU A 221 -12.02 22.46 7.94
CA GLU A 221 -12.28 21.57 9.07
C GLU A 221 -11.01 20.86 9.54
N GLY A 222 -9.88 21.11 8.88
CA GLY A 222 -8.57 20.55 9.19
C GLY A 222 -8.27 19.20 8.53
N PHE A 223 -8.84 18.93 7.35
CA PHE A 223 -8.52 17.75 6.54
C PHE A 223 -7.83 18.14 5.23
N VAL A 224 -6.82 17.38 4.83
CA VAL A 224 -6.05 17.66 3.60
C VAL A 224 -6.77 17.27 2.32
N THR A 225 -7.65 16.28 2.40
CA THR A 225 -8.50 15.77 1.31
C THR A 225 -9.88 15.42 1.86
N SER A 226 -10.88 15.29 0.98
CA SER A 226 -12.18 14.76 1.35
C SER A 226 -12.07 13.34 1.91
N TYR A 227 -11.17 12.51 1.37
CA TYR A 227 -10.94 11.16 1.87
C TYR A 227 -10.36 11.15 3.29
N ALA A 228 -9.49 12.08 3.64
CA ALA A 228 -9.00 12.26 5.01
C ALA A 228 -10.15 12.43 6.02
N SER A 229 -11.26 13.04 5.60
CA SER A 229 -12.42 13.24 6.46
C SER A 229 -13.27 11.99 6.71
N SER A 230 -12.91 10.85 6.13
CA SER A 230 -13.67 9.60 6.31
C SER A 230 -13.49 8.99 7.71
N GLU A 231 -12.25 8.89 8.18
CA GLU A 231 -11.93 8.39 9.54
C GLU A 231 -10.48 8.71 9.91
N TYR A 232 -10.12 8.55 11.19
CA TYR A 232 -8.85 9.02 11.76
C TYR A 232 -7.59 8.31 11.24
N ASN A 233 -7.64 7.05 10.79
CA ASN A 233 -6.46 6.40 10.22
C ASN A 233 -6.21 6.87 8.78
N GLU A 234 -7.29 7.10 8.03
CA GLU A 234 -7.19 7.68 6.68
C GLU A 234 -6.69 9.13 6.75
N ASP A 235 -7.17 9.91 7.74
CA ASP A 235 -6.69 11.26 8.00
C ASP A 235 -5.18 11.28 8.28
N PHE A 236 -4.69 10.36 9.12
CA PHE A 236 -3.27 10.25 9.42
C PHE A 236 -2.45 9.89 8.18
N ALA A 237 -2.89 8.90 7.40
CA ALA A 237 -2.20 8.46 6.21
C ALA A 237 -2.24 9.50 5.07
N GLU A 238 -3.37 10.19 4.90
CA GLU A 238 -3.55 11.26 3.93
C GLU A 238 -2.65 12.49 4.22
N ILE A 239 -2.60 12.93 5.48
CA ILE A 239 -1.68 14.02 5.87
C ILE A 239 -0.24 13.62 5.58
N TYR A 240 0.16 12.40 5.96
CA TYR A 240 1.50 11.90 5.70
C TYR A 240 1.84 11.91 4.21
N ALA A 241 1.04 11.24 3.40
CA ALA A 241 1.27 11.13 1.96
C ALA A 241 1.24 12.49 1.27
N THR A 242 0.24 13.32 1.58
CA THR A 242 0.13 14.68 1.05
C THR A 242 1.34 15.54 1.43
N TYR A 243 1.80 15.47 2.68
CA TYR A 243 2.92 16.27 3.14
C TYR A 243 4.21 15.95 2.41
N ILE A 244 4.56 14.68 2.28
CA ILE A 244 5.85 14.28 1.69
C ILE A 244 5.87 14.26 0.15
N THR A 245 4.70 14.25 -0.50
CA THR A 245 4.60 14.24 -1.97
C THR A 245 4.28 15.59 -2.59
N ASN A 246 4.05 16.63 -1.78
CA ASN A 246 3.81 17.99 -2.25
C ASN A 246 4.91 18.96 -1.81
N THR A 247 5.25 19.93 -2.68
CA THR A 247 6.19 20.98 -2.35
C THR A 247 5.71 21.86 -1.20
N PRO A 248 6.60 22.64 -0.54
CA PRO A 248 6.18 23.63 0.44
C PRO A 248 5.08 24.57 -0.07
N GLU A 249 5.15 24.96 -1.34
CA GLU A 249 4.14 25.80 -2.00
C GLU A 249 2.80 25.06 -2.15
N GLY A 250 2.84 23.77 -2.54
CA GLY A 250 1.64 22.93 -2.63
C GLY A 250 0.98 22.75 -1.27
N TRP A 251 1.76 22.49 -0.23
CA TRP A 251 1.27 22.46 1.15
C TRP A 251 0.66 23.79 1.58
N GLN A 252 1.32 24.91 1.23
CA GLN A 252 0.79 26.24 1.55
C GLN A 252 -0.55 26.52 0.88
N LEU A 253 -0.82 25.98 -0.32
CA LEU A 253 -2.14 26.09 -0.94
C LEU A 253 -3.23 25.43 -0.09
N ILE A 254 -2.94 24.29 0.53
CA ILE A 254 -3.89 23.62 1.45
C ILE A 254 -4.15 24.51 2.67
N LEU A 255 -3.10 25.06 3.28
CA LEU A 255 -3.23 25.97 4.44
C LEU A 255 -4.02 27.25 4.10
N ASN A 256 -3.83 27.77 2.89
CA ASN A 256 -4.59 28.95 2.42
C ASN A 256 -6.08 28.66 2.29
N GLU A 257 -6.47 27.49 1.76
CA GLU A 257 -7.88 27.08 1.66
C GLU A 257 -8.47 26.73 3.04
N ALA A 258 -7.64 26.19 3.95
CA ALA A 258 -8.02 25.88 5.33
C ALA A 258 -8.42 27.13 6.13
N GLY A 259 -7.86 28.29 5.80
CA GLY A 259 -8.05 29.52 6.57
C GLY A 259 -7.41 29.45 7.95
N GLU A 260 -7.76 30.36 8.84
CA GLU A 260 -7.12 30.47 10.15
C GLU A 260 -7.40 29.24 11.04
N GLU A 261 -8.65 28.86 11.19
CA GLU A 261 -9.07 27.74 12.07
C GLU A 261 -8.57 26.38 11.55
N GLY A 262 -8.76 26.08 10.27
CA GLY A 262 -8.30 24.83 9.66
C GLY A 262 -6.79 24.71 9.67
N THR A 263 -6.06 25.82 9.48
CA THR A 263 -4.58 25.85 9.55
C THR A 263 -4.08 25.47 10.95
N VAL A 264 -4.71 25.95 12.01
CA VAL A 264 -4.34 25.58 13.39
C VAL A 264 -4.50 24.07 13.60
N ILE A 265 -5.62 23.49 13.11
CA ILE A 265 -5.88 22.06 13.24
C ILE A 265 -4.85 21.25 12.42
N LEU A 266 -4.60 21.61 11.16
CA LEU A 266 -3.64 20.93 10.30
C LEU A 266 -2.22 20.96 10.86
N ASN A 267 -1.79 22.09 11.40
CA ASN A 267 -0.47 22.20 12.02
C ASN A 267 -0.37 21.34 13.28
N GLN A 268 -1.39 21.31 14.13
CA GLN A 268 -1.41 20.45 15.31
C GLN A 268 -1.31 18.96 14.94
N LYS A 269 -2.03 18.53 13.90
CA LYS A 269 -1.96 17.17 13.37
C LYS A 269 -0.58 16.85 12.81
N LEU A 270 -0.01 17.77 12.03
CA LEU A 270 1.32 17.62 11.42
C LEU A 270 2.41 17.54 12.48
N ASP A 271 2.33 18.32 13.55
CA ASP A 271 3.31 18.27 14.65
C ASP A 271 3.30 16.91 15.34
N LEU A 272 2.11 16.36 15.65
CA LEU A 272 1.98 15.01 16.21
C LEU A 272 2.54 13.93 15.26
N MET A 273 2.31 14.08 13.98
CA MET A 273 2.82 13.17 12.96
C MET A 273 4.35 13.24 12.87
N LYS A 274 4.94 14.43 12.82
CA LYS A 274 6.41 14.61 12.81
C LYS A 274 7.05 13.97 14.04
N GLU A 275 6.44 14.17 15.23
CA GLU A 275 6.92 13.55 16.44
C GLU A 275 6.83 12.02 16.41
N TYR A 276 5.72 11.46 15.89
CA TYR A 276 5.55 10.03 15.72
C TYR A 276 6.61 9.42 14.80
N PHE A 277 6.82 10.00 13.62
CA PHE A 277 7.80 9.46 12.67
C PHE A 277 9.24 9.58 13.20
N ARG A 278 9.55 10.67 13.88
CA ARG A 278 10.87 10.88 14.50
C ARG A 278 11.11 9.90 15.64
N SER A 279 10.17 9.80 16.60
CA SER A 279 10.38 9.01 17.81
C SER A 279 10.22 7.50 17.58
N SER A 280 9.30 7.10 16.70
CA SER A 280 9.02 5.69 16.44
C SER A 280 9.90 5.08 15.36
N TRP A 281 10.31 5.87 14.34
CA TRP A 281 10.92 5.35 13.14
C TRP A 281 12.27 5.97 12.80
N ASP A 282 12.71 6.98 13.55
CA ASP A 282 13.90 7.79 13.26
C ASP A 282 13.84 8.44 11.86
N ILE A 283 12.63 8.87 11.48
CA ILE A 283 12.36 9.55 10.21
C ILE A 283 12.06 11.02 10.48
N ASP A 284 12.90 11.90 9.93
CA ASP A 284 12.60 13.32 9.79
C ASP A 284 11.72 13.53 8.56
N LEU A 285 10.47 13.99 8.76
CA LEU A 285 9.52 14.14 7.64
C LEU A 285 9.89 15.26 6.67
N ASP A 286 10.57 16.31 7.13
CA ASP A 286 11.01 17.39 6.25
C ASP A 286 12.13 16.88 5.33
N HIS A 287 13.08 16.15 5.88
CA HIS A 287 14.13 15.49 5.08
C HIS A 287 13.56 14.41 4.14
N MET A 288 12.62 13.61 4.61
CA MET A 288 11.93 12.61 3.78
C MET A 288 11.21 13.26 2.60
N ARG A 289 10.52 14.38 2.82
CA ARG A 289 9.88 15.20 1.80
C ARG A 289 10.87 15.66 0.75
N ASP A 290 12.03 16.22 1.15
CA ASP A 290 13.06 16.68 0.24
C ASP A 290 13.56 15.55 -0.67
N ILE A 291 13.77 14.35 -0.12
CA ILE A 291 14.18 13.17 -0.88
C ILE A 291 13.11 12.77 -1.88
N VAL A 292 11.84 12.63 -1.43
CA VAL A 292 10.72 12.22 -2.30
C VAL A 292 10.51 13.20 -3.44
N LEU A 293 10.52 14.51 -3.17
CA LEU A 293 10.34 15.54 -4.18
C LEU A 293 11.49 15.57 -5.20
N ARG A 294 12.73 15.45 -4.74
CA ARG A 294 13.89 15.34 -5.63
C ARG A 294 13.76 14.13 -6.55
N ARG A 295 13.46 12.96 -6.01
CA ARG A 295 13.29 11.71 -6.78
C ARG A 295 12.09 11.77 -7.72
N SER A 296 11.00 12.40 -7.32
CA SER A 296 9.85 12.66 -8.19
C SER A 296 10.23 13.53 -9.39
N GLN A 297 11.04 14.56 -9.16
CA GLN A 297 11.56 15.40 -10.23
C GLN A 297 12.54 14.65 -11.16
N GLU A 298 13.43 13.85 -10.61
CA GLU A 298 14.36 13.01 -11.37
C GLU A 298 13.63 12.01 -12.25
N SER A 299 12.48 11.50 -11.79
CA SER A 299 11.73 10.43 -12.47
C SER A 299 11.17 10.82 -13.83
N VAL A 300 10.96 12.12 -14.13
CA VAL A 300 10.55 12.60 -15.47
C VAL A 300 11.61 12.39 -16.54
N SER A 301 12.87 12.20 -16.13
CA SER A 301 14.01 11.97 -17.03
C SER A 301 14.48 10.52 -17.09
N LEU A 302 13.82 9.61 -16.35
CA LEU A 302 14.18 8.21 -16.34
C LEU A 302 13.83 7.54 -17.68
N ASP A 303 14.69 6.62 -18.09
CA ASP A 303 14.37 5.68 -19.18
C ASP A 303 13.39 4.63 -18.64
N LEU A 304 12.10 4.79 -18.94
CA LEU A 304 11.05 3.91 -18.49
C LEU A 304 10.86 2.65 -19.38
N ARG A 305 11.66 2.53 -20.44
CA ARG A 305 11.55 1.45 -21.43
C ARG A 305 12.65 0.41 -21.29
N THR A 306 13.83 0.80 -20.82
CA THR A 306 15.00 -0.08 -20.73
C THR A 306 15.26 -0.48 -19.28
N LEU A 307 15.36 -1.78 -19.06
CA LEU A 307 15.72 -2.33 -17.74
C LEU A 307 17.24 -2.22 -17.55
N LYS A 308 17.65 -1.50 -16.51
CA LYS A 308 19.06 -1.30 -16.13
C LYS A 308 19.34 -1.84 -14.74
#